data_e5f06219ed886003b85e814bb2445e93
#
_entry.id   e5f06219ed886003b85e814bb2445e93
#
_cell.length_a   1.000
_cell.length_b   1.000
_cell.length_c   1.000
_cell.angle_alpha   90.00
_cell.angle_beta   90.00
_cell.angle_gamma   90.00
#
_symmetry.space_group_name_H-M   'P 1'
#
loop_
_entity.id
_entity.type
_entity.pdbx_description
1 polymer ?
#
loop_
_entity_poly.entity_id
_entity_poly.type
_entity_poly.pdbx_seq_one_letter_code
_entity_poly.pdbx_strand_id
1 'polypeptide(L)'
;MTKKLTNAFIALVFIMGLSLLIYPSFSNYWNQRHQTRAIAGYEEKVENLTDNQYQKLWNDATLYNKNLKQTLSSLNDQEKKLYDSTLDVTGTGMMGYVEIPKINVSLPIYHGTDAEILQIAIGHIPGTSLPVGGESTHCVISGHRGLPSAQLFTDIDQLKKGDTFMLQVLDQTLYYEVDQIKTVLPTETDDLKIVEGQDYCTLMTCTPYGVNTHRLLVRGHRINKTNLRVRRDLVKADPVLIDVFWVVLAIIIAFIWYLTSIKKKYKER
;
A
#
# COMPACT_ATOMS: atom_id res chain seq x y z
N MET A 1 10.14 -47.32 -13.41
CA MET A 1 9.54 -46.08 -13.99
C MET A 1 10.09 -45.92 -15.41
N THR A 2 9.21 -45.71 -16.39
CA THR A 2 9.65 -45.48 -17.77
C THR A 2 10.37 -44.12 -17.88
N LYS A 3 11.43 -44.01 -18.69
CA LYS A 3 12.20 -42.77 -18.87
C LYS A 3 11.32 -41.54 -19.20
N LYS A 4 10.19 -41.79 -19.88
CA LYS A 4 9.19 -40.73 -20.16
C LYS A 4 8.54 -40.21 -18.87
N LEU A 5 8.23 -41.06 -17.93
CA LEU A 5 7.62 -40.67 -16.64
C LEU A 5 8.60 -39.89 -15.76
N THR A 6 9.87 -40.27 -15.74
CA THR A 6 10.94 -39.56 -15.02
C THR A 6 11.13 -38.15 -15.60
N ASN A 7 11.19 -38.01 -16.92
CA ASN A 7 11.33 -36.68 -17.56
C ASN A 7 10.10 -35.78 -17.35
N ALA A 8 8.90 -36.37 -17.38
CA ALA A 8 7.66 -35.63 -17.05
C ALA A 8 7.64 -35.16 -15.60
N PHE A 9 8.09 -36.00 -14.66
CA PHE A 9 8.22 -35.62 -13.26
C PHE A 9 9.24 -34.49 -13.04
N ILE A 10 10.41 -34.57 -13.66
CA ILE A 10 11.43 -33.50 -13.59
C ILE A 10 10.88 -32.19 -14.17
N ALA A 11 10.18 -32.25 -15.30
CA ALA A 11 9.56 -31.08 -15.90
C ALA A 11 8.49 -30.44 -14.97
N LEU A 12 7.67 -31.27 -14.32
CA LEU A 12 6.65 -30.81 -13.39
C LEU A 12 7.27 -30.13 -12.16
N VAL A 13 8.30 -30.74 -11.56
CA VAL A 13 9.03 -30.15 -10.41
C VAL A 13 9.70 -28.82 -10.83
N PHE A 14 10.27 -28.77 -12.02
CA PHE A 14 10.87 -27.55 -12.56
C PHE A 14 9.84 -26.43 -12.74
N ILE A 15 8.69 -26.72 -13.35
CA ILE A 15 7.60 -25.74 -13.55
C ILE A 15 7.07 -25.24 -12.20
N MET A 16 6.90 -26.15 -11.23
CA MET A 16 6.44 -25.78 -9.89
C MET A 16 7.44 -24.85 -9.19
N GLY A 17 8.75 -25.17 -9.23
CA GLY A 17 9.80 -24.32 -8.68
C GLY A 17 9.86 -22.94 -9.34
N LEU A 18 9.74 -22.92 -10.68
CA LEU A 18 9.71 -21.66 -11.45
C LEU A 18 8.48 -20.80 -11.11
N SER A 19 7.31 -21.42 -10.94
CA SER A 19 6.09 -20.73 -10.56
C SER A 19 6.22 -20.07 -9.18
N LEU A 20 6.86 -20.73 -8.22
CA LEU A 20 7.12 -20.18 -6.89
C LEU A 20 8.07 -18.97 -6.93
N LEU A 21 9.08 -19.00 -7.81
CA LEU A 21 10.02 -17.88 -7.99
C LEU A 21 9.36 -16.65 -8.63
N ILE A 22 8.45 -16.87 -9.59
CA ILE A 22 7.77 -15.79 -10.32
C ILE A 22 6.62 -15.18 -9.49
N TYR A 23 6.01 -15.99 -8.60
CA TYR A 23 4.80 -15.61 -7.88
C TYR A 23 4.86 -14.23 -7.21
N PRO A 24 5.89 -13.85 -6.42
CA PRO A 24 5.91 -12.54 -5.75
C PRO A 24 5.88 -11.37 -6.74
N SER A 25 6.70 -11.44 -7.79
CA SER A 25 6.78 -10.37 -8.79
C SER A 25 5.47 -10.23 -9.59
N PHE A 26 4.89 -11.36 -10.00
CA PHE A 26 3.62 -11.37 -10.73
C PHE A 26 2.47 -10.86 -9.85
N SER A 27 2.39 -11.32 -8.60
CA SER A 27 1.35 -10.91 -7.66
C SER A 27 1.44 -9.43 -7.33
N ASN A 28 2.66 -8.90 -7.08
CA ASN A 28 2.87 -7.48 -6.85
C ASN A 28 2.44 -6.63 -8.05
N TYR A 29 2.84 -7.01 -9.27
CA TYR A 29 2.41 -6.35 -10.51
C TYR A 29 0.87 -6.35 -10.67
N TRP A 30 0.23 -7.49 -10.40
CA TRP A 30 -1.22 -7.62 -10.46
C TRP A 30 -1.91 -6.70 -9.45
N ASN A 31 -1.43 -6.67 -8.20
CA ASN A 31 -1.97 -5.80 -7.16
C ASN A 31 -1.77 -4.32 -7.46
N GLN A 32 -0.59 -3.91 -7.92
CA GLN A 32 -0.35 -2.52 -8.35
C GLN A 32 -1.34 -2.10 -9.44
N ARG A 33 -1.64 -2.98 -10.39
CA ARG A 33 -2.60 -2.67 -11.45
C ARG A 33 -4.03 -2.51 -10.93
N HIS A 34 -4.42 -3.27 -9.90
CA HIS A 34 -5.71 -3.11 -9.24
C HIS A 34 -5.75 -1.82 -8.42
N GLN A 35 -4.70 -1.50 -7.69
CA GLN A 35 -4.56 -0.26 -6.93
C GLN A 35 -4.67 0.97 -7.85
N THR A 36 -3.96 0.97 -8.98
CA THR A 36 -4.03 2.05 -9.98
C THR A 36 -5.44 2.21 -10.55
N ARG A 37 -6.15 1.12 -10.80
CA ARG A 37 -7.55 1.17 -11.26
C ARG A 37 -8.50 1.69 -10.18
N ALA A 38 -8.30 1.30 -8.92
CA ALA A 38 -9.09 1.80 -7.80
C ALA A 38 -8.90 3.32 -7.65
N ILE A 39 -7.66 3.81 -7.75
CA ILE A 39 -7.35 5.25 -7.72
C ILE A 39 -8.01 5.97 -8.90
N ALA A 40 -7.87 5.47 -10.12
CA ALA A 40 -8.50 6.08 -11.30
C ALA A 40 -10.03 6.13 -11.19
N GLY A 41 -10.66 5.04 -10.69
CA GLY A 41 -12.11 5.02 -10.45
C GLY A 41 -12.54 5.97 -9.33
N TYR A 42 -11.70 6.18 -8.31
CA TYR A 42 -11.95 7.17 -7.28
C TYR A 42 -11.88 8.60 -7.85
N GLU A 43 -10.83 8.92 -8.63
CA GLU A 43 -10.67 10.23 -9.28
C GLU A 43 -11.86 10.55 -10.20
N GLU A 44 -12.29 9.59 -11.02
CA GLU A 44 -13.48 9.74 -11.88
C GLU A 44 -14.75 10.03 -11.08
N LYS A 45 -14.93 9.36 -9.94
CA LYS A 45 -16.08 9.62 -9.04
C LYS A 45 -16.01 11.01 -8.43
N VAL A 46 -14.82 11.45 -7.99
CA VAL A 46 -14.60 12.77 -7.41
C VAL A 46 -14.86 13.86 -8.44
N GLU A 47 -14.39 13.71 -9.68
CA GLU A 47 -14.62 14.65 -10.77
C GLU A 47 -16.11 14.82 -11.11
N ASN A 48 -16.91 13.78 -10.88
CA ASN A 48 -18.35 13.79 -11.14
C ASN A 48 -19.21 14.23 -9.95
N LEU A 49 -18.59 14.63 -8.81
CA LEU A 49 -19.34 15.16 -7.67
C LEU A 49 -19.88 16.55 -7.99
N THR A 50 -21.11 16.80 -7.57
CA THR A 50 -21.64 18.18 -7.54
C THR A 50 -21.00 18.94 -6.38
N ASP A 51 -20.94 20.28 -6.48
CA ASP A 51 -20.40 21.13 -5.42
C ASP A 51 -21.05 20.85 -4.05
N ASN A 52 -22.35 20.62 -4.03
CA ASN A 52 -23.07 20.29 -2.78
C ASN A 52 -22.65 18.94 -2.19
N GLN A 53 -22.43 17.93 -3.03
CA GLN A 53 -21.96 16.61 -2.57
C GLN A 53 -20.53 16.70 -2.04
N TYR A 54 -19.67 17.40 -2.77
CA TYR A 54 -18.31 17.67 -2.35
C TYR A 54 -18.25 18.37 -0.98
N GLN A 55 -18.94 19.49 -0.85
CA GLN A 55 -18.98 20.26 0.40
C GLN A 55 -19.54 19.44 1.57
N LYS A 56 -20.54 18.62 1.30
CA LYS A 56 -21.09 17.72 2.32
C LYS A 56 -20.04 16.72 2.81
N LEU A 57 -19.37 16.00 1.89
CA LEU A 57 -18.35 15.00 2.22
C LEU A 57 -17.18 15.62 3.02
N TRP A 58 -16.70 16.78 2.58
CA TRP A 58 -15.62 17.48 3.26
C TRP A 58 -16.03 18.00 4.65
N ASN A 59 -17.20 18.60 4.76
CA ASN A 59 -17.70 19.12 6.02
C ASN A 59 -18.01 18.01 7.02
N ASP A 60 -18.62 16.90 6.58
CA ASP A 60 -18.89 15.73 7.43
C ASP A 60 -17.58 15.16 8.00
N ALA A 61 -16.53 15.04 7.19
CA ALA A 61 -15.21 14.57 7.61
C ALA A 61 -14.52 15.55 8.58
N THR A 62 -14.61 16.84 8.30
CA THR A 62 -14.07 17.89 9.18
C THR A 62 -14.80 17.90 10.53
N LEU A 63 -16.12 17.77 10.50
CA LEU A 63 -16.94 17.70 11.71
C LEU A 63 -16.65 16.43 12.52
N TYR A 64 -16.45 15.30 11.84
CA TYR A 64 -16.00 14.06 12.48
C TYR A 64 -14.69 14.31 13.25
N ASN A 65 -13.66 14.88 12.59
CA ASN A 65 -12.38 15.17 13.25
C ASN A 65 -12.54 16.12 14.44
N LYS A 66 -13.36 17.15 14.32
CA LYS A 66 -13.61 18.11 15.41
C LYS A 66 -14.28 17.49 16.64
N ASN A 67 -15.15 16.49 16.41
CA ASN A 67 -15.90 15.82 17.48
C ASN A 67 -15.20 14.54 17.96
N LEU A 68 -14.07 14.17 17.33
CA LEU A 68 -13.35 12.94 17.62
C LEU A 68 -12.82 12.95 19.05
N LYS A 69 -13.35 12.07 19.88
CA LYS A 69 -12.71 11.69 21.13
C LYS A 69 -11.73 10.59 20.78
N GLN A 70 -10.47 10.94 20.59
CA GLN A 70 -9.46 9.97 20.17
C GLN A 70 -9.39 8.80 21.15
N THR A 71 -9.89 7.67 20.73
CA THR A 71 -9.76 6.40 21.43
C THR A 71 -9.27 5.38 20.41
N LEU A 72 -8.03 4.90 20.58
CA LEU A 72 -7.48 3.81 19.75
C LEU A 72 -8.08 2.45 20.17
N SER A 73 -9.21 2.46 20.87
CA SER A 73 -10.03 1.30 21.19
C SER A 73 -11.11 1.08 20.12
N SER A 74 -11.72 -0.08 20.12
CA SER A 74 -12.80 -0.42 19.20
C SER A 74 -13.93 0.62 19.27
N LEU A 75 -14.35 1.13 18.10
CA LEU A 75 -15.53 1.97 17.97
C LEU A 75 -16.79 1.16 18.33
N ASN A 76 -17.77 1.80 18.96
CA ASN A 76 -19.09 1.19 19.11
C ASN A 76 -19.82 1.16 17.74
N ASP A 77 -20.95 0.43 17.66
CA ASP A 77 -21.66 0.23 16.39
C ASP A 77 -22.12 1.54 15.72
N GLN A 78 -22.50 2.54 16.50
CA GLN A 78 -22.93 3.85 15.97
C GLN A 78 -21.74 4.65 15.45
N GLU A 79 -20.65 4.69 16.21
CA GLU A 79 -19.40 5.33 15.81
C GLU A 79 -18.82 4.67 14.56
N LYS A 80 -18.84 3.32 14.51
CA LYS A 80 -18.38 2.57 13.35
C LYS A 80 -19.22 2.89 12.12
N LYS A 81 -20.54 2.92 12.22
CA LYS A 81 -21.42 3.26 11.10
C LYS A 81 -21.19 4.67 10.58
N LEU A 82 -20.98 5.63 11.48
CA LEU A 82 -20.64 7.02 11.10
C LEU A 82 -19.28 7.05 10.39
N TYR A 83 -18.27 6.40 10.96
CA TYR A 83 -16.94 6.30 10.40
C TYR A 83 -16.97 5.69 8.99
N ASP A 84 -17.58 4.52 8.81
CA ASP A 84 -17.63 3.79 7.56
C ASP A 84 -18.38 4.57 6.46
N SER A 85 -19.32 5.46 6.82
CA SER A 85 -20.09 6.26 5.87
C SER A 85 -19.44 7.61 5.51
N THR A 86 -18.39 8.02 6.22
CA THR A 86 -17.75 9.33 6.02
C THR A 86 -16.62 9.19 5.01
N LEU A 87 -16.57 10.03 3.97
CA LEU A 87 -15.60 9.98 2.85
C LEU A 87 -15.70 8.74 1.95
N ASP A 88 -16.73 7.93 2.03
CA ASP A 88 -16.93 6.81 1.09
C ASP A 88 -17.58 7.30 -0.21
N VAL A 89 -16.75 7.86 -1.11
CA VAL A 89 -17.17 8.39 -2.41
C VAL A 89 -17.58 7.29 -3.40
N THR A 90 -16.92 6.15 -3.29
CA THR A 90 -17.04 5.05 -4.27
C THR A 90 -18.05 3.99 -3.87
N GLY A 91 -18.49 3.96 -2.60
CA GLY A 91 -19.28 2.87 -2.03
C GLY A 91 -18.45 1.61 -1.72
N THR A 92 -17.12 1.72 -1.80
CA THR A 92 -16.18 0.62 -1.52
C THR A 92 -15.36 0.81 -0.25
N GLY A 93 -15.61 1.92 0.47
CA GLY A 93 -14.84 2.31 1.65
C GLY A 93 -13.52 3.02 1.33
N MET A 94 -13.25 3.41 0.09
CA MET A 94 -12.05 4.17 -0.26
C MET A 94 -12.21 5.65 0.10
N MET A 95 -11.32 6.17 0.96
CA MET A 95 -11.31 7.55 1.42
C MET A 95 -10.47 8.49 0.54
N GLY A 96 -9.46 7.94 -0.13
CA GLY A 96 -8.44 8.68 -0.87
C GLY A 96 -7.25 7.80 -1.17
N TYR A 97 -6.09 8.39 -1.44
CA TYR A 97 -4.86 7.63 -1.64
C TYR A 97 -3.63 8.39 -1.12
N VAL A 98 -2.56 7.66 -0.84
CA VAL A 98 -1.25 8.21 -0.44
C VAL A 98 -0.28 8.09 -1.60
N GLU A 99 0.55 9.13 -1.78
CA GLU A 99 1.69 9.13 -2.67
C GLU A 99 2.99 9.40 -1.89
N ILE A 100 4.00 8.56 -2.10
CA ILE A 100 5.32 8.68 -1.48
C ILE A 100 6.37 8.60 -2.58
N PRO A 101 6.73 9.75 -3.22
CA PRO A 101 7.55 9.77 -4.43
C PRO A 101 8.92 9.12 -4.25
N LYS A 102 9.54 9.28 -3.09
CA LYS A 102 10.89 8.76 -2.81
C LYS A 102 11.00 7.24 -2.97
N ILE A 103 9.95 6.52 -2.63
CA ILE A 103 9.89 5.06 -2.70
C ILE A 103 8.91 4.56 -3.77
N ASN A 104 8.46 5.46 -4.66
CA ASN A 104 7.55 5.17 -5.76
C ASN A 104 6.28 4.43 -5.34
N VAL A 105 5.66 4.87 -4.24
CA VAL A 105 4.42 4.31 -3.69
C VAL A 105 3.25 5.20 -4.05
N SER A 106 2.17 4.60 -4.57
CA SER A 106 0.84 5.19 -4.76
C SER A 106 -0.20 4.15 -4.39
N LEU A 107 -0.88 4.33 -3.26
CA LEU A 107 -1.74 3.30 -2.65
C LEU A 107 -3.08 3.87 -2.21
N PRO A 108 -4.21 3.19 -2.50
CA PRO A 108 -5.52 3.59 -2.01
C PRO A 108 -5.62 3.40 -0.50
N ILE A 109 -6.30 4.33 0.17
CA ILE A 109 -6.58 4.32 1.60
C ILE A 109 -8.04 3.91 1.79
N TYR A 110 -8.28 2.85 2.54
CA TYR A 110 -9.61 2.38 2.88
C TYR A 110 -9.93 2.58 4.35
N HIS A 111 -11.23 2.55 4.69
CA HIS A 111 -11.70 2.50 6.08
C HIS A 111 -11.24 1.21 6.76
N GLY A 112 -10.71 1.34 7.98
CA GLY A 112 -10.32 0.20 8.79
C GLY A 112 -9.01 -0.46 8.39
N THR A 113 -8.63 -1.46 9.17
CA THR A 113 -7.38 -2.22 9.01
C THR A 113 -7.65 -3.72 9.02
N ASP A 114 -8.82 -4.12 8.51
CA ASP A 114 -9.20 -5.53 8.41
C ASP A 114 -8.26 -6.27 7.45
N ALA A 115 -8.10 -7.57 7.68
CA ALA A 115 -7.15 -8.40 6.94
C ALA A 115 -7.39 -8.34 5.42
N GLU A 116 -8.65 -8.27 4.98
CA GLU A 116 -9.02 -8.18 3.57
C GLU A 116 -8.48 -6.90 2.91
N ILE A 117 -8.56 -5.77 3.61
CA ILE A 117 -8.04 -4.48 3.14
C ILE A 117 -6.52 -4.51 3.10
N LEU A 118 -5.89 -4.93 4.20
CA LEU A 118 -4.44 -4.89 4.32
C LEU A 118 -3.71 -5.88 3.41
N GLN A 119 -4.39 -6.86 2.81
CA GLN A 119 -3.83 -7.76 1.80
C GLN A 119 -3.58 -7.05 0.45
N ILE A 120 -4.33 -6.01 0.13
CA ILE A 120 -4.33 -5.38 -1.21
C ILE A 120 -4.04 -3.88 -1.19
N ALA A 121 -4.20 -3.23 -0.05
CA ALA A 121 -4.15 -1.77 0.10
C ALA A 121 -3.62 -1.37 1.48
N ILE A 122 -3.76 -0.09 1.81
CA ILE A 122 -3.53 0.44 3.15
C ILE A 122 -4.86 0.85 3.78
N GLY A 123 -4.89 0.80 5.11
CA GLY A 123 -6.08 1.09 5.89
C GLY A 123 -5.89 2.27 6.83
N HIS A 124 -6.93 3.09 6.96
CA HIS A 124 -7.00 4.12 7.99
C HIS A 124 -7.35 3.49 9.34
N ILE A 125 -6.63 3.86 10.40
CA ILE A 125 -6.89 3.33 11.75
C ILE A 125 -8.12 4.01 12.35
N PRO A 126 -9.20 3.24 12.64
CA PRO A 126 -10.37 3.78 13.32
C PRO A 126 -10.02 4.44 14.65
N GLY A 127 -10.70 5.54 14.99
CA GLY A 127 -10.42 6.30 16.19
C GLY A 127 -9.26 7.29 16.09
N THR A 128 -8.63 7.41 14.93
CA THR A 128 -7.74 8.52 14.56
C THR A 128 -8.46 9.53 13.67
N SER A 129 -7.85 10.70 13.44
CA SER A 129 -8.47 11.71 12.56
C SER A 129 -8.54 11.22 11.12
N LEU A 130 -9.66 11.46 10.45
CA LEU A 130 -9.84 11.21 9.02
C LEU A 130 -8.82 12.03 8.21
N PRO A 131 -8.43 11.57 7.01
CA PRO A 131 -7.32 12.10 6.24
C PRO A 131 -7.61 13.45 5.54
N VAL A 132 -8.42 14.31 6.12
CA VAL A 132 -8.72 15.67 5.61
C VAL A 132 -7.83 16.75 6.22
N GLY A 133 -6.96 16.37 7.16
CA GLY A 133 -6.09 17.32 7.87
C GLY A 133 -6.85 18.31 8.73
N GLY A 134 -6.17 19.38 9.09
CA GLY A 134 -6.70 20.46 9.92
C GLY A 134 -5.96 20.60 11.24
N GLU A 135 -6.17 21.74 11.90
CA GLU A 135 -5.58 22.02 13.21
C GLU A 135 -6.07 21.01 14.26
N SER A 136 -5.14 20.52 15.08
CA SER A 136 -5.42 19.52 16.12
C SER A 136 -5.96 18.19 15.53
N THR A 137 -5.34 17.72 14.46
CA THR A 137 -5.65 16.42 13.85
C THR A 137 -4.41 15.52 13.77
N HIS A 138 -4.63 14.21 13.88
CA HIS A 138 -3.60 13.20 13.65
C HIS A 138 -4.21 11.99 12.93
N CYS A 139 -3.98 11.92 11.63
CA CYS A 139 -4.38 10.79 10.79
C CYS A 139 -3.35 9.67 10.90
N VAL A 140 -3.79 8.42 11.05
CA VAL A 140 -2.89 7.26 11.04
C VAL A 140 -3.34 6.27 9.98
N ILE A 141 -2.45 5.96 9.05
CA ILE A 141 -2.68 4.97 8.00
C ILE A 141 -1.67 3.84 8.13
N SER A 142 -2.17 2.60 8.02
CA SER A 142 -1.39 1.38 8.24
C SER A 142 -1.33 0.54 6.98
N GLY A 143 -0.18 -0.06 6.74
CA GLY A 143 0.02 -1.01 5.64
C GLY A 143 0.98 -2.11 6.05
N HIS A 144 0.81 -3.28 5.42
CA HIS A 144 1.71 -4.40 5.65
C HIS A 144 3.13 -4.14 5.15
N ARG A 145 4.07 -4.86 5.76
CA ARG A 145 5.46 -4.96 5.35
C ARG A 145 5.83 -6.41 5.08
N GLY A 146 6.49 -6.65 3.93
CA GLY A 146 7.01 -7.97 3.59
C GLY A 146 5.96 -8.97 3.13
N LEU A 147 4.81 -8.53 2.62
CA LEU A 147 3.87 -9.42 1.95
C LEU A 147 4.47 -9.90 0.61
N PRO A 148 4.51 -11.22 0.35
CA PRO A 148 4.96 -11.71 -0.95
C PRO A 148 4.08 -11.28 -2.12
N SER A 149 2.82 -10.91 -1.84
CA SER A 149 1.82 -10.57 -2.84
C SER A 149 1.77 -9.08 -3.19
N ALA A 150 2.23 -8.18 -2.31
CA ALA A 150 2.12 -6.74 -2.50
C ALA A 150 3.20 -5.98 -1.72
N GLN A 151 3.82 -4.98 -2.35
CA GLN A 151 4.88 -4.18 -1.75
C GLN A 151 4.37 -3.29 -0.60
N LEU A 152 3.20 -2.67 -0.76
CA LEU A 152 2.54 -1.79 0.22
C LEU A 152 3.52 -0.85 0.95
N PHE A 153 3.61 -0.93 2.28
CA PHE A 153 4.52 -0.13 3.11
C PHE A 153 5.86 -0.82 3.42
N THR A 154 6.30 -1.76 2.56
CA THR A 154 7.56 -2.50 2.74
C THR A 154 8.77 -1.57 2.87
N ASP A 155 8.81 -0.50 2.09
CA ASP A 155 9.97 0.39 1.96
C ASP A 155 9.86 1.72 2.72
N ILE A 156 8.86 1.92 3.58
CA ILE A 156 8.74 3.19 4.32
C ILE A 156 9.90 3.43 5.31
N ASP A 157 10.68 2.40 5.64
CA ASP A 157 11.91 2.53 6.42
C ASP A 157 13.06 3.23 5.68
N GLN A 158 12.96 3.41 4.36
CA GLN A 158 13.90 4.20 3.57
C GLN A 158 13.65 5.71 3.68
N LEU A 159 12.50 6.13 4.24
CA LEU A 159 12.17 7.53 4.45
C LEU A 159 13.06 8.12 5.55
N LYS A 160 13.36 9.41 5.41
CA LYS A 160 14.17 10.19 6.34
C LYS A 160 13.44 11.49 6.70
N LYS A 161 13.81 12.11 7.80
CA LYS A 161 13.32 13.46 8.14
C LYS A 161 13.61 14.42 6.98
N GLY A 162 12.61 15.24 6.63
CA GLY A 162 12.64 16.14 5.48
C GLY A 162 12.12 15.54 4.17
N ASP A 163 11.92 14.21 4.08
CA ASP A 163 11.21 13.61 2.93
C ASP A 163 9.74 13.98 2.99
N THR A 164 9.07 13.95 1.84
CA THR A 164 7.67 14.34 1.75
C THR A 164 6.80 13.20 1.22
N PHE A 165 5.57 13.14 1.72
CA PHE A 165 4.50 12.34 1.17
C PHE A 165 3.21 13.16 1.09
N MET A 166 2.23 12.65 0.35
CA MET A 166 0.98 13.38 0.09
C MET A 166 -0.20 12.47 0.31
N LEU A 167 -1.28 13.03 0.86
CA LEU A 167 -2.59 12.42 0.84
C LEU A 167 -3.45 13.14 -0.19
N GLN A 168 -4.08 12.39 -1.07
CA GLN A 168 -5.06 12.89 -2.00
C GLN A 168 -6.44 12.47 -1.52
N VAL A 169 -7.26 13.44 -1.13
CA VAL A 169 -8.60 13.21 -0.59
C VAL A 169 -9.58 14.16 -1.27
N LEU A 170 -10.59 13.60 -1.92
CA LEU A 170 -11.39 14.31 -2.89
C LEU A 170 -10.46 14.97 -3.93
N ASP A 171 -10.58 16.27 -4.16
CA ASP A 171 -9.69 17.04 -5.05
C ASP A 171 -8.54 17.73 -4.31
N GLN A 172 -8.43 17.55 -3.00
CA GLN A 172 -7.41 18.20 -2.17
C GLN A 172 -6.14 17.34 -2.06
N THR A 173 -5.00 17.97 -2.27
CA THR A 173 -3.68 17.38 -2.00
C THR A 173 -3.11 17.94 -0.71
N LEU A 174 -2.92 17.07 0.26
CA LEU A 174 -2.38 17.41 1.58
C LEU A 174 -0.92 16.96 1.65
N TYR A 175 -0.01 17.93 1.75
CA TYR A 175 1.43 17.65 1.79
C TYR A 175 1.91 17.53 3.23
N TYR A 176 2.71 16.49 3.50
CA TYR A 176 3.33 16.24 4.79
C TYR A 176 4.84 16.07 4.61
N GLU A 177 5.62 16.69 5.52
CA GLU A 177 7.07 16.51 5.60
C GLU A 177 7.40 15.67 6.83
N VAL A 178 8.20 14.62 6.64
CA VAL A 178 8.59 13.70 7.72
C VAL A 178 9.40 14.43 8.78
N ASP A 179 8.86 14.49 10.00
CA ASP A 179 9.49 15.13 11.16
C ASP A 179 9.95 14.11 12.22
N GLN A 180 9.30 12.94 12.27
CA GLN A 180 9.62 11.93 13.28
C GLN A 180 9.60 10.52 12.66
N ILE A 181 10.58 9.71 13.05
CA ILE A 181 10.63 8.27 12.75
C ILE A 181 10.94 7.55 14.05
N LYS A 182 10.06 6.63 14.46
CA LYS A 182 10.18 5.85 15.68
C LYS A 182 9.84 4.38 15.48
N THR A 183 10.46 3.53 16.28
CA THR A 183 10.06 2.12 16.42
C THR A 183 9.52 1.93 17.84
N VAL A 184 8.28 1.44 17.95
CA VAL A 184 7.55 1.31 19.21
C VAL A 184 6.95 -0.10 19.34
N LEU A 185 6.57 -0.49 20.54
CA LEU A 185 5.77 -1.70 20.75
C LEU A 185 4.34 -1.51 20.23
N PRO A 186 3.62 -2.57 19.83
CA PRO A 186 2.25 -2.46 19.34
C PRO A 186 1.26 -1.84 20.34
N THR A 187 1.58 -1.90 21.63
CA THR A 187 0.79 -1.34 22.72
C THR A 187 1.11 0.12 23.04
N GLU A 188 2.23 0.65 22.50
CA GLU A 188 2.65 2.04 22.71
C GLU A 188 2.00 2.94 21.66
N THR A 189 1.01 3.69 22.09
CA THR A 189 0.17 4.53 21.21
C THR A 189 0.33 6.04 21.46
N ASP A 190 1.21 6.44 22.36
CA ASP A 190 1.39 7.84 22.73
C ASP A 190 1.81 8.73 21.55
N ASP A 191 2.64 8.21 20.65
CA ASP A 191 3.08 8.91 19.44
C ASP A 191 1.98 9.05 18.35
N LEU A 192 0.82 8.46 18.56
CA LEU A 192 -0.34 8.54 17.66
C LEU A 192 -1.41 9.53 18.15
N LYS A 193 -1.21 10.13 19.32
CA LYS A 193 -2.17 11.07 19.91
C LYS A 193 -2.25 12.38 19.13
N ILE A 194 -3.43 12.98 19.15
CA ILE A 194 -3.64 14.34 18.65
C ILE A 194 -2.84 15.31 19.53
N VAL A 195 -2.12 16.21 18.89
CA VAL A 195 -1.39 17.30 19.53
C VAL A 195 -2.07 18.61 19.17
N GLU A 196 -2.42 19.42 20.17
CA GLU A 196 -3.11 20.69 19.98
C GLU A 196 -2.33 21.61 19.03
N GLY A 197 -3.03 22.20 18.07
CA GLY A 197 -2.46 23.10 17.08
C GLY A 197 -1.67 22.42 15.95
N GLN A 198 -1.51 21.10 15.99
CA GLN A 198 -0.75 20.36 14.95
C GLN A 198 -1.68 19.65 13.96
N ASP A 199 -1.20 19.50 12.72
CA ASP A 199 -1.80 18.68 11.68
C ASP A 199 -0.77 17.59 11.29
N TYR A 200 -1.00 16.38 11.78
CA TYR A 200 -0.10 15.25 11.59
C TYR A 200 -0.74 14.12 10.77
N CYS A 201 0.12 13.44 10.02
CA CYS A 201 -0.19 12.13 9.43
C CYS A 201 0.94 11.16 9.73
N THR A 202 0.63 9.96 10.23
CA THR A 202 1.59 8.89 10.49
C THR A 202 1.35 7.71 9.56
N LEU A 203 2.42 7.33 8.84
CA LEU A 203 2.50 6.07 8.10
C LEU A 203 2.98 5.00 9.07
N MET A 204 2.23 3.90 9.24
CA MET A 204 2.56 2.84 10.18
C MET A 204 2.73 1.50 9.46
N THR A 205 3.77 0.76 9.83
CA THR A 205 3.98 -0.62 9.38
C THR A 205 4.61 -1.49 10.46
N CYS A 206 4.66 -2.81 10.23
CA CYS A 206 5.34 -3.73 11.12
C CYS A 206 6.87 -3.72 10.91
N THR A 207 7.62 -3.95 12.00
CA THR A 207 9.09 -4.04 11.98
C THR A 207 9.59 -4.94 13.10
N PRO A 208 10.79 -5.58 13.03
CA PRO A 208 11.64 -5.76 11.85
C PRO A 208 10.97 -6.60 10.75
N TYR A 209 11.49 -6.49 9.51
CA TYR A 209 10.99 -7.24 8.37
C TYR A 209 10.89 -8.76 8.68
N GLY A 210 9.72 -9.35 8.44
CA GLY A 210 9.45 -10.78 8.67
C GLY A 210 9.27 -11.19 10.13
N VAL A 211 9.69 -10.37 11.12
CA VAL A 211 9.54 -10.65 12.56
C VAL A 211 8.31 -9.96 13.14
N ASN A 212 8.05 -8.70 12.76
CA ASN A 212 6.81 -7.94 13.01
C ASN A 212 6.47 -7.69 14.49
N THR A 213 7.46 -7.71 15.38
CA THR A 213 7.27 -7.54 16.83
C THR A 213 7.00 -6.10 17.25
N HIS A 214 7.39 -5.14 16.43
CA HIS A 214 7.25 -3.70 16.69
C HIS A 214 6.46 -3.02 15.57
N ARG A 215 6.20 -1.73 15.76
CA ARG A 215 5.64 -0.84 14.74
C ARG A 215 6.64 0.25 14.39
N LEU A 216 6.88 0.44 13.11
CA LEU A 216 7.59 1.58 12.56
C LEU A 216 6.57 2.69 12.29
N LEU A 217 6.78 3.84 12.90
CA LEU A 217 6.00 5.05 12.75
C LEU A 217 6.82 6.10 12.00
N VAL A 218 6.33 6.54 10.85
CA VAL A 218 6.90 7.63 10.06
C VAL A 218 5.88 8.76 10.06
N ARG A 219 6.05 9.74 10.95
CA ARG A 219 5.14 10.87 11.10
C ARG A 219 5.58 12.02 10.22
N GLY A 220 4.62 12.67 9.55
CA GLY A 220 4.79 13.95 8.89
C GLY A 220 3.90 15.01 9.50
N HIS A 221 4.39 16.24 9.51
CA HIS A 221 3.61 17.44 9.81
C HIS A 221 3.17 18.11 8.52
N ARG A 222 2.02 18.79 8.55
CA ARG A 222 1.45 19.48 7.41
C ARG A 222 2.36 20.60 6.92
N ILE A 223 2.56 20.68 5.60
CA ILE A 223 3.29 21.78 4.96
C ILE A 223 2.48 22.38 3.82
N ASN A 224 2.61 23.71 3.62
CA ASN A 224 2.02 24.40 2.49
C ASN A 224 3.04 24.39 1.33
N LYS A 225 2.93 23.41 0.44
CA LYS A 225 3.73 23.39 -0.79
C LYS A 225 2.84 23.64 -2.00
N THR A 226 2.97 24.85 -2.55
CA THR A 226 2.20 25.31 -3.70
C THR A 226 2.72 24.80 -5.05
N ASN A 227 3.84 24.04 -5.13
CA ASN A 227 4.52 23.78 -6.41
C ASN A 227 5.18 22.40 -6.56
N LEU A 228 4.73 21.36 -5.90
CA LEU A 228 5.08 20.01 -6.31
C LEU A 228 4.03 19.53 -7.33
N ARG A 229 4.29 19.74 -8.61
CA ARG A 229 3.65 18.91 -9.65
C ARG A 229 4.11 17.50 -9.41
N VAL A 230 3.25 16.68 -8.77
CA VAL A 230 3.43 15.24 -8.74
C VAL A 230 3.47 14.81 -10.19
N ARG A 231 4.64 14.37 -10.63
CA ARG A 231 4.80 13.78 -11.93
C ARG A 231 4.05 12.45 -11.84
N ARG A 232 2.86 12.38 -12.40
CA ARG A 232 2.19 11.11 -12.70
C ARG A 232 3.03 10.42 -13.77
N ASP A 233 4.17 9.89 -13.38
CA ASP A 233 4.94 9.02 -14.25
C ASP A 233 4.11 7.74 -14.36
N LEU A 234 3.58 7.52 -15.56
CA LEU A 234 3.00 6.26 -16.00
C LEU A 234 3.79 5.11 -15.37
N VAL A 235 3.09 4.10 -14.89
CA VAL A 235 3.63 2.89 -14.28
C VAL A 235 4.89 2.46 -15.05
N LYS A 236 6.06 2.86 -14.55
CA LYS A 236 7.33 2.34 -15.07
C LYS A 236 7.34 0.88 -14.70
N ALA A 237 7.57 0.02 -15.69
CA ALA A 237 7.79 -1.39 -15.42
C ALA A 237 8.86 -1.49 -14.33
N ASP A 238 8.52 -2.17 -13.23
CA ASP A 238 9.44 -2.39 -12.12
C ASP A 238 10.73 -2.99 -12.69
N PRO A 239 11.90 -2.35 -12.52
CA PRO A 239 13.15 -2.88 -13.02
C PRO A 239 13.40 -4.32 -12.57
N VAL A 240 12.96 -4.69 -11.38
CA VAL A 240 13.00 -6.06 -10.87
C VAL A 240 12.21 -7.03 -11.74
N LEU A 241 11.07 -6.61 -12.32
CA LEU A 241 10.30 -7.47 -13.25
C LEU A 241 11.08 -7.76 -14.54
N ILE A 242 11.84 -6.79 -15.03
CA ILE A 242 12.68 -6.96 -16.24
C ILE A 242 13.81 -7.94 -15.94
N ASP A 243 14.47 -7.79 -14.80
CA ASP A 243 15.57 -8.67 -14.40
C ASP A 243 15.07 -10.10 -14.15
N VAL A 244 13.95 -10.26 -13.45
CA VAL A 244 13.30 -11.56 -13.23
C VAL A 244 12.92 -12.21 -14.56
N PHE A 245 12.40 -11.44 -15.53
CA PHE A 245 12.08 -11.97 -16.88
C PHE A 245 13.31 -12.54 -17.58
N TRP A 246 14.43 -11.83 -17.56
CA TRP A 246 15.67 -12.30 -18.20
C TRP A 246 16.27 -13.53 -17.52
N VAL A 247 16.24 -13.58 -16.18
CA VAL A 247 16.69 -14.74 -15.40
C VAL A 247 15.82 -15.96 -15.70
N VAL A 248 14.51 -15.81 -15.70
CA VAL A 248 13.55 -16.88 -16.01
C VAL A 248 13.77 -17.39 -17.45
N LEU A 249 13.94 -16.49 -18.41
CA LEU A 249 14.20 -16.85 -19.80
C LEU A 249 15.49 -17.65 -19.94
N ALA A 250 16.56 -17.24 -19.27
CA ALA A 250 17.84 -17.95 -19.27
C ALA A 250 17.71 -19.36 -18.67
N ILE A 251 16.98 -19.51 -17.57
CA ILE A 251 16.70 -20.80 -16.92
C ILE A 251 15.89 -21.72 -17.86
N ILE A 252 14.87 -21.19 -18.55
CA ILE A 252 14.09 -21.97 -19.52
C ILE A 252 14.97 -22.45 -20.67
N ILE A 253 15.81 -21.58 -21.24
CA ILE A 253 16.73 -21.92 -22.33
C ILE A 253 17.71 -23.02 -21.88
N ALA A 254 18.31 -22.87 -20.69
CA ALA A 254 19.21 -23.86 -20.14
C ALA A 254 18.52 -25.21 -19.92
N PHE A 255 17.29 -25.22 -19.47
CA PHE A 255 16.49 -26.42 -19.26
C PHE A 255 16.13 -27.12 -20.58
N ILE A 256 15.73 -26.37 -21.61
CA ILE A 256 15.49 -26.90 -22.97
C ILE A 256 16.76 -27.51 -23.53
N TRP A 257 17.91 -26.82 -23.40
CA TRP A 257 19.21 -27.32 -23.84
C TRP A 257 19.57 -28.61 -23.12
N TYR A 258 19.37 -28.70 -21.80
CA TYR A 258 19.59 -29.91 -21.01
C TYR A 258 18.74 -31.08 -21.52
N LEU A 259 17.44 -30.88 -21.76
CA LEU A 259 16.54 -31.91 -22.26
C LEU A 259 16.92 -32.38 -23.69
N THR A 260 17.34 -31.46 -24.55
CA THR A 260 17.78 -31.80 -25.93
C THR A 260 19.12 -32.54 -25.92
N SER A 261 20.04 -32.15 -25.03
CA SER A 261 21.34 -32.83 -24.85
C SER A 261 21.18 -34.27 -24.35
N ILE A 262 20.25 -34.50 -23.42
CA ILE A 262 19.90 -35.87 -22.98
C ILE A 262 19.32 -36.69 -24.15
N LYS A 263 18.39 -36.11 -24.93
CA LYS A 263 17.81 -36.81 -26.09
C LYS A 263 18.88 -37.21 -27.12
N LYS A 264 19.88 -36.33 -27.36
CA LYS A 264 20.97 -36.60 -28.28
C LYS A 264 21.87 -37.76 -27.81
N LYS A 265 22.30 -37.77 -26.53
CA LYS A 265 23.07 -38.87 -25.91
C LYS A 265 22.35 -40.22 -25.94
N TYR A 266 21.00 -40.24 -25.95
CA TYR A 266 20.26 -41.49 -26.03
C TYR A 266 19.97 -41.96 -27.45
N LYS A 267 20.17 -41.12 -28.47
CA LYS A 267 20.01 -41.49 -29.88
C LYS A 267 21.33 -42.07 -30.47
N GLU A 268 22.44 -41.73 -29.82
CA GLU A 268 23.80 -42.18 -30.19
C GLU A 268 24.28 -43.45 -29.49
N ARG A 269 23.42 -44.02 -28.63
CA ARG A 269 23.56 -45.35 -27.98
C ARG A 269 22.50 -46.32 -28.49
#